data_858f99e49ce25ef83ccd31d476f705dc
#
_entry.id   858f99e49ce25ef83ccd31d476f705dc
#
_cell.length_a   1.000
_cell.length_b   1.000
_cell.length_c   1.000
_cell.angle_alpha   90.00
_cell.angle_beta   90.00
_cell.angle_gamma   90.00
#
_symmetry.space_group_name_H-M   'P 1'
#
loop_
_entity.id
_entity.type
_entity.pdbx_description
1 polymer ?
#
loop_
_entity_poly.entity_id
_entity_poly.type
_entity_poly.pdbx_seq_one_letter_code
_entity_poly.pdbx_strand_id
1 'polypeptide(L)'
;RMNTLTKLLLAFVIFLSGCGKSPQKVNDEKIEEYQTYYDIVNKTQKFKESSENFNIALEMTQIPDGTYRYAIVVDEAKIAMYDVVMIAVENNTPYDDADKMMPSLGIFEDSCSLIPGQVNTSQGYAKGLAMSGECSEDGVDLEILVQYKNAKRTKETREFFSYHLNTEGYKYKKVEKE
;
A
#
# COMPACT_ATOMS: atom_id res chain seq x y z
N ARG A 1 -5.83 29.48 -14.14
CA ARG A 1 -4.54 28.86 -13.84
C ARG A 1 -4.75 27.76 -12.80
N MET A 2 -4.71 26.51 -13.23
CA MET A 2 -4.70 25.38 -12.30
C MET A 2 -3.34 25.33 -11.61
N ASN A 3 -3.34 25.38 -10.29
CA ASN A 3 -2.14 25.29 -9.49
C ASN A 3 -1.42 23.93 -9.72
N THR A 4 -0.11 23.93 -9.60
CA THR A 4 0.74 22.74 -9.75
C THR A 4 0.30 21.57 -8.85
N LEU A 5 -0.29 21.90 -7.69
CA LEU A 5 -0.88 20.93 -6.75
C LEU A 5 -2.08 20.18 -7.37
N THR A 6 -2.92 20.89 -8.12
CA THR A 6 -4.10 20.29 -8.79
C THR A 6 -3.68 19.36 -9.93
N LYS A 7 -2.55 19.65 -10.57
CA LYS A 7 -2.01 18.77 -11.62
C LYS A 7 -1.39 17.50 -11.06
N LEU A 8 -0.79 17.56 -9.88
CA LEU A 8 -0.26 16.38 -9.19
C LEU A 8 -1.39 15.47 -8.73
N LEU A 9 -2.47 16.05 -8.19
CA LEU A 9 -3.65 15.30 -7.77
C LEU A 9 -4.35 14.61 -8.96
N LEU A 10 -4.37 15.25 -10.13
CA LEU A 10 -4.95 14.67 -11.34
C LEU A 10 -4.10 13.54 -11.92
N ALA A 11 -2.77 13.65 -11.83
CA ALA A 11 -1.85 12.59 -12.23
C ALA A 11 -1.97 11.37 -11.31
N PHE A 12 -2.26 11.58 -10.03
CA PHE A 12 -2.43 10.54 -9.02
C PHE A 12 -3.71 9.71 -9.24
N VAL A 13 -4.81 10.36 -9.68
CA VAL A 13 -6.08 9.68 -9.99
C VAL A 13 -5.93 8.71 -11.18
N ILE A 14 -5.01 8.98 -12.10
CA ILE A 14 -4.76 8.10 -13.26
C ILE A 14 -4.06 6.80 -12.84
N PHE A 15 -3.27 6.80 -11.74
CA PHE A 15 -2.64 5.58 -11.22
C PHE A 15 -3.62 4.65 -10.47
N LEU A 16 -4.75 5.15 -10.00
CA LEU A 16 -5.78 4.36 -9.32
C LEU A 16 -6.60 3.48 -10.26
N SER A 17 -6.47 3.64 -11.57
CA SER A 17 -7.22 2.84 -12.56
C SER A 17 -6.52 1.55 -12.98
N GLY A 18 -5.42 1.16 -12.31
CA GLY A 18 -4.55 0.08 -12.78
C GLY A 18 -5.01 -1.35 -12.49
N CYS A 19 -5.72 -1.61 -11.39
CA CYS A 19 -6.13 -2.96 -11.00
C CYS A 19 -7.39 -2.93 -10.15
N GLY A 20 -8.52 -2.58 -10.71
CA GLY A 20 -9.75 -2.61 -9.95
C GLY A 20 -10.94 -2.72 -10.85
N LYS A 21 -11.49 -3.91 -10.97
CA LYS A 21 -12.91 -4.08 -11.26
C LYS A 21 -13.68 -3.70 -10.01
N SER A 22 -14.95 -3.27 -10.18
CA SER A 22 -15.89 -2.92 -9.11
C SER A 22 -15.71 -3.74 -7.83
N PRO A 23 -15.85 -3.15 -6.64
CA PRO A 23 -15.66 -3.85 -5.39
C PRO A 23 -16.46 -5.16 -5.39
N GLN A 24 -15.74 -6.28 -5.32
CA GLN A 24 -16.37 -7.58 -5.17
C GLN A 24 -17.03 -7.64 -3.80
N LYS A 25 -18.12 -8.38 -3.71
CA LYS A 25 -18.80 -8.62 -2.44
C LYS A 25 -17.80 -9.26 -1.47
N VAL A 26 -17.50 -8.55 -0.39
CA VAL A 26 -16.61 -9.00 0.67
C VAL A 26 -17.22 -10.24 1.32
N ASN A 27 -16.47 -11.33 1.39
CA ASN A 27 -16.88 -12.56 2.05
C ASN A 27 -15.99 -12.85 3.28
N ASP A 28 -16.41 -13.75 4.11
CA ASP A 28 -15.72 -14.07 5.37
C ASP A 28 -14.29 -14.56 5.15
N GLU A 29 -14.01 -15.31 4.09
CA GLU A 29 -12.66 -15.80 3.74
C GLU A 29 -11.70 -14.65 3.46
N LYS A 30 -12.17 -13.60 2.78
CA LYS A 30 -11.35 -12.41 2.49
C LYS A 30 -11.09 -11.58 3.74
N ILE A 31 -12.03 -11.50 4.64
CA ILE A 31 -11.86 -10.86 5.96
C ILE A 31 -10.81 -11.63 6.78
N GLU A 32 -10.87 -12.96 6.81
CA GLU A 32 -9.87 -13.78 7.50
C GLU A 32 -8.46 -13.60 6.89
N GLU A 33 -8.37 -13.55 5.56
CA GLU A 33 -7.13 -13.28 4.86
C GLU A 33 -6.57 -11.89 5.21
N TYR A 34 -7.41 -10.85 5.19
CA TYR A 34 -7.06 -9.50 5.61
C TYR A 34 -6.54 -9.48 7.06
N GLN A 35 -7.25 -10.12 7.99
CA GLN A 35 -6.82 -10.22 9.38
C GLN A 35 -5.47 -10.93 9.52
N THR A 36 -5.25 -11.97 8.76
CA THR A 36 -3.96 -12.70 8.74
C THR A 36 -2.81 -11.80 8.36
N TYR A 37 -2.94 -11.04 7.28
CA TYR A 37 -1.91 -10.07 6.85
C TYR A 37 -1.74 -8.93 7.86
N TYR A 38 -2.84 -8.44 8.42
CA TYR A 38 -2.81 -7.41 9.46
C TYR A 38 -1.98 -7.85 10.66
N ASP A 39 -2.24 -9.05 11.16
CA ASP A 39 -1.53 -9.62 12.31
C ASP A 39 -0.04 -9.89 11.99
N ILE A 40 0.30 -10.28 10.77
CA ILE A 40 1.67 -10.43 10.32
C ILE A 40 2.43 -9.11 10.45
N VAL A 41 1.84 -8.01 10.00
CA VAL A 41 2.44 -6.67 10.13
C VAL A 41 2.61 -6.31 11.61
N ASN A 42 1.57 -6.49 12.42
CA ASN A 42 1.62 -6.16 13.85
C ASN A 42 2.69 -6.95 14.62
N LYS A 43 2.95 -8.19 14.25
CA LYS A 43 3.96 -9.05 14.89
C LYS A 43 5.37 -8.84 14.38
N THR A 44 5.53 -8.16 13.25
CA THR A 44 6.85 -7.92 12.65
C THR A 44 7.63 -6.91 13.48
N GLN A 45 8.92 -7.21 13.68
CA GLN A 45 9.82 -6.36 14.45
C GLN A 45 10.93 -5.72 13.59
N LYS A 46 11.14 -6.23 12.38
CA LYS A 46 12.20 -5.77 11.47
C LYS A 46 11.61 -5.11 10.26
N PHE A 47 11.95 -3.84 10.07
CA PHE A 47 11.51 -3.01 8.97
C PHE A 47 12.69 -2.44 8.19
N LYS A 48 12.46 -2.20 6.91
CA LYS A 48 13.41 -1.57 5.99
C LYS A 48 13.01 -0.10 5.76
N GLU A 49 13.98 0.69 5.35
CA GLU A 49 13.74 2.04 4.82
C GLU A 49 13.40 2.04 3.32
N SER A 50 14.00 1.10 2.57
CA SER A 50 13.84 1.00 1.12
C SER A 50 13.97 -0.45 0.65
N SER A 51 13.56 -0.69 -0.60
CA SER A 51 13.74 -1.97 -1.28
C SER A 51 14.78 -1.85 -2.39
N GLU A 52 15.53 -2.93 -2.62
CA GLU A 52 16.38 -3.07 -3.79
C GLU A 52 15.59 -3.46 -5.05
N ASN A 53 14.37 -3.93 -4.89
CA ASN A 53 13.55 -4.55 -5.93
C ASN A 53 12.50 -3.62 -6.54
N PHE A 54 12.12 -2.56 -5.84
CA PHE A 54 11.11 -1.60 -6.29
C PHE A 54 11.27 -0.25 -5.57
N ASN A 55 10.57 0.75 -6.07
CA ASN A 55 10.43 2.03 -5.38
C ASN A 55 9.16 2.03 -4.54
N ILE A 56 9.24 2.57 -3.33
CA ILE A 56 8.09 2.87 -2.48
C ILE A 56 8.07 4.36 -2.15
N ALA A 57 6.93 5.00 -2.35
CA ALA A 57 6.73 6.42 -2.08
C ALA A 57 5.41 6.66 -1.36
N LEU A 58 5.40 7.65 -0.47
CA LEU A 58 4.25 8.03 0.32
C LEU A 58 3.98 9.53 0.16
N GLU A 59 2.71 9.90 0.19
CA GLU A 59 2.28 11.29 0.14
C GLU A 59 1.03 11.49 1.00
N MET A 60 0.92 12.64 1.66
CA MET A 60 -0.26 13.03 2.45
C MET A 60 -0.70 14.43 2.06
N THR A 61 -2.01 14.61 1.93
CA THR A 61 -2.63 15.92 1.68
C THR A 61 -3.81 16.13 2.63
N GLN A 62 -4.03 17.39 3.02
CA GLN A 62 -5.26 17.76 3.71
C GLN A 62 -6.41 17.84 2.70
N ILE A 63 -7.57 17.28 3.05
CA ILE A 63 -8.78 17.36 2.24
C ILE A 63 -9.74 18.43 2.79
N PRO A 64 -10.76 18.86 2.00
CA PRO A 64 -11.59 20.04 2.35
C PRO A 64 -12.34 19.95 3.69
N ASP A 65 -12.61 18.75 4.21
CA ASP A 65 -13.26 18.56 5.51
C ASP A 65 -12.32 18.72 6.71
N GLY A 66 -11.02 19.00 6.47
CA GLY A 66 -10.01 19.18 7.50
C GLY A 66 -9.28 17.91 7.91
N THR A 67 -9.70 16.75 7.43
CA THR A 67 -8.97 15.49 7.61
C THR A 67 -7.86 15.34 6.56
N TYR A 68 -7.14 14.24 6.60
CA TYR A 68 -5.98 14.00 5.74
C TYR A 68 -6.17 12.70 4.98
N ARG A 69 -5.75 12.71 3.72
CA ARG A 69 -5.68 11.52 2.88
C ARG A 69 -4.24 11.25 2.52
N TYR A 70 -3.82 10.00 2.66
CA TYR A 70 -2.49 9.58 2.25
C TYR A 70 -2.58 8.47 1.19
N ALA A 71 -1.49 8.34 0.46
CA ALA A 71 -1.31 7.28 -0.51
C ALA A 71 0.06 6.65 -0.37
N ILE A 72 0.12 5.36 -0.64
CA ILE A 72 1.32 4.55 -0.68
C ILE A 72 1.42 3.98 -2.09
N VAL A 73 2.53 4.25 -2.78
CA VAL A 73 2.77 3.81 -4.16
C VAL A 73 3.97 2.89 -4.20
N VAL A 74 3.81 1.76 -4.84
CA VAL A 74 4.90 0.84 -5.20
C VAL A 74 4.99 0.80 -6.72
N ASP A 75 6.14 1.16 -7.27
CA ASP A 75 6.39 1.21 -8.70
C ASP A 75 7.84 0.88 -9.04
N GLU A 76 8.22 1.08 -10.28
CA GLU A 76 9.60 0.87 -10.77
C GLU A 76 10.19 -0.46 -10.35
N ALA A 77 9.42 -1.55 -10.49
CA ALA A 77 9.89 -2.90 -10.18
C ALA A 77 11.12 -3.26 -11.03
N LYS A 78 12.16 -3.74 -10.40
CA LYS A 78 13.41 -4.20 -11.05
C LYS A 78 13.38 -5.70 -11.30
N ILE A 79 12.49 -6.40 -10.64
CA ILE A 79 12.23 -7.83 -10.80
C ILE A 79 10.75 -8.06 -11.05
N ALA A 80 10.40 -9.21 -11.61
CA ALA A 80 8.99 -9.58 -11.77
C ALA A 80 8.36 -9.88 -10.39
N MET A 81 7.29 -9.17 -10.08
CA MET A 81 6.54 -9.28 -8.84
C MET A 81 5.12 -9.72 -9.17
N TYR A 82 4.83 -11.00 -8.95
CA TYR A 82 3.51 -11.58 -9.25
C TYR A 82 2.63 -11.63 -8.01
N ASP A 83 1.32 -11.52 -8.22
CA ASP A 83 0.29 -11.67 -7.19
C ASP A 83 0.59 -10.80 -5.95
N VAL A 84 0.81 -9.52 -6.19
CA VAL A 84 1.22 -8.58 -5.14
C VAL A 84 0.11 -8.39 -4.12
N VAL A 85 0.47 -8.49 -2.84
CA VAL A 85 -0.37 -8.12 -1.71
C VAL A 85 0.32 -7.01 -0.94
N MET A 86 -0.44 -5.97 -0.64
CA MET A 86 0.01 -4.86 0.17
C MET A 86 -1.00 -4.58 1.28
N ILE A 87 -0.51 -4.22 2.44
CA ILE A 87 -1.31 -3.71 3.55
C ILE A 87 -0.50 -2.72 4.37
N ALA A 88 -1.15 -1.67 4.87
CA ALA A 88 -0.56 -0.72 5.80
C ALA A 88 -1.37 -0.69 7.10
N VAL A 89 -0.68 -0.74 8.24
CA VAL A 89 -1.28 -0.61 9.56
C VAL A 89 -0.87 0.74 10.15
N GLU A 90 -1.85 1.52 10.59
CA GLU A 90 -1.66 2.84 11.18
C GLU A 90 -1.34 2.72 12.67
N ASN A 91 -0.30 3.47 13.12
CA ASN A 91 0.01 3.68 14.54
C ASN A 91 0.15 2.39 15.36
N ASN A 92 0.59 1.30 14.72
CA ASN A 92 0.69 -0.03 15.34
C ASN A 92 -0.62 -0.49 16.03
N THR A 93 -1.76 -0.05 15.51
CA THR A 93 -3.08 -0.37 16.08
C THR A 93 -3.35 -1.87 16.02
N PRO A 94 -3.67 -2.54 17.13
CA PRO A 94 -4.10 -3.93 17.11
C PRO A 94 -5.39 -4.10 16.28
N TYR A 95 -5.55 -5.26 15.66
CA TYR A 95 -6.70 -5.53 14.79
C TYR A 95 -8.04 -5.29 15.51
N ASP A 96 -8.18 -5.74 16.76
CA ASP A 96 -9.42 -5.60 17.51
C ASP A 96 -9.72 -4.15 17.95
N ASP A 97 -8.72 -3.29 17.95
CA ASP A 97 -8.85 -1.87 18.34
C ASP A 97 -9.06 -0.95 17.12
N ALA A 98 -8.97 -1.50 15.91
CA ALA A 98 -9.16 -0.72 14.69
C ALA A 98 -10.64 -0.36 14.49
N ASP A 99 -10.93 0.92 14.30
CA ASP A 99 -12.28 1.45 14.06
C ASP A 99 -12.63 1.55 12.55
N LYS A 100 -11.71 1.17 11.70
CA LYS A 100 -11.84 1.20 10.23
C LYS A 100 -11.00 0.12 9.57
N MET A 101 -11.29 -0.14 8.29
CA MET A 101 -10.43 -0.96 7.44
C MET A 101 -9.14 -0.20 7.12
N MET A 102 -8.00 -0.85 7.33
CA MET A 102 -6.71 -0.32 6.91
C MET A 102 -6.50 -0.47 5.39
N PRO A 103 -5.69 0.40 4.76
CA PRO A 103 -5.41 0.30 3.33
C PRO A 103 -4.80 -1.05 2.97
N SER A 104 -5.32 -1.67 1.93
CA SER A 104 -4.77 -2.92 1.38
C SER A 104 -4.95 -3.00 -0.12
N LEU A 105 -4.21 -3.90 -0.75
CA LEU A 105 -4.32 -4.23 -2.17
C LEU A 105 -4.03 -5.72 -2.38
N GLY A 106 -4.78 -6.36 -3.28
CA GLY A 106 -4.57 -7.76 -3.65
C GLY A 106 -5.22 -8.77 -2.72
N ILE A 107 -6.06 -8.32 -1.77
CA ILE A 107 -6.85 -9.19 -0.87
C ILE A 107 -8.31 -9.23 -1.34
N PHE A 108 -8.94 -8.08 -1.46
CA PHE A 108 -10.34 -7.93 -1.85
C PHE A 108 -10.54 -7.75 -3.36
N GLU A 109 -9.47 -7.44 -4.07
CA GLU A 109 -9.44 -7.19 -5.51
C GLU A 109 -8.82 -8.37 -6.25
N ASP A 110 -8.94 -8.35 -7.58
CA ASP A 110 -8.24 -9.27 -8.46
C ASP A 110 -6.71 -9.12 -8.31
N SER A 111 -6.01 -10.22 -8.54
CA SER A 111 -4.54 -10.27 -8.46
C SER A 111 -3.88 -9.28 -9.42
N CYS A 112 -2.90 -8.54 -8.91
CA CYS A 112 -2.08 -7.59 -9.65
C CYS A 112 -0.60 -7.97 -9.61
N SER A 113 0.10 -7.66 -10.70
CA SER A 113 1.53 -7.95 -10.82
C SER A 113 2.28 -6.74 -11.38
N LEU A 114 3.52 -6.55 -10.92
CA LEU A 114 4.47 -5.59 -11.47
C LEU A 114 5.56 -6.34 -12.21
N ILE A 115 5.56 -6.22 -13.53
CA ILE A 115 6.53 -6.90 -14.41
C ILE A 115 7.37 -5.84 -15.11
N PRO A 116 8.70 -5.81 -14.93
CA PRO A 116 9.56 -4.84 -15.60
C PRO A 116 9.33 -4.81 -17.11
N GLY A 117 9.04 -3.63 -17.65
CA GLY A 117 8.83 -3.42 -19.08
C GLY A 117 7.52 -3.97 -19.65
N GLN A 118 6.62 -4.48 -18.83
CA GLN A 118 5.34 -5.02 -19.27
C GLN A 118 4.18 -4.33 -18.54
N VAL A 119 3.31 -3.69 -19.30
CA VAL A 119 2.05 -3.12 -18.79
C VAL A 119 0.92 -3.69 -19.62
N ASN A 120 0.03 -4.44 -18.98
CA ASN A 120 -1.18 -4.99 -19.60
C ASN A 120 -2.24 -5.16 -18.52
N THR A 121 -3.10 -4.15 -18.40
CA THR A 121 -4.13 -4.10 -17.35
C THR A 121 -5.17 -5.22 -17.49
N SER A 122 -5.42 -5.72 -18.68
CA SER A 122 -6.33 -6.85 -18.90
C SER A 122 -5.79 -8.18 -18.35
N GLN A 123 -4.47 -8.29 -18.20
CA GLN A 123 -3.79 -9.43 -17.59
C GLN A 123 -3.36 -9.16 -16.13
N GLY A 124 -3.74 -8.01 -15.57
CA GLY A 124 -3.35 -7.62 -14.23
C GLY A 124 -1.90 -7.11 -14.09
N TYR A 125 -1.24 -6.75 -15.20
CA TYR A 125 0.12 -6.20 -15.21
C TYR A 125 0.06 -4.68 -15.18
N ALA A 126 0.39 -4.10 -14.04
CA ALA A 126 0.36 -2.67 -13.80
C ALA A 126 1.74 -2.02 -13.92
N LYS A 127 1.77 -0.71 -14.17
CA LYS A 127 2.99 0.10 -14.11
C LYS A 127 3.39 0.41 -12.67
N GLY A 128 2.39 0.56 -11.80
CA GLY A 128 2.54 0.81 -10.37
C GLY A 128 1.28 0.41 -9.63
N LEU A 129 1.40 0.23 -8.34
CA LEU A 129 0.32 -0.13 -7.43
C LEU A 129 0.19 0.96 -6.37
N ALA A 130 -1.04 1.33 -6.06
CA ALA A 130 -1.32 2.34 -5.05
C ALA A 130 -2.44 1.88 -4.12
N MET A 131 -2.31 2.21 -2.85
CA MET A 131 -3.38 2.13 -1.86
C MET A 131 -3.45 3.43 -1.07
N SER A 132 -4.61 3.75 -0.55
CA SER A 132 -4.85 5.00 0.16
C SER A 132 -5.64 4.80 1.44
N GLY A 133 -5.45 5.71 2.39
CA GLY A 133 -6.19 5.77 3.64
C GLY A 133 -6.44 7.21 4.06
N GLU A 134 -7.27 7.37 5.08
CA GLU A 134 -7.60 8.67 5.66
C GLU A 134 -7.32 8.65 7.16
N CYS A 135 -6.87 9.77 7.69
CA CYS A 135 -6.66 9.96 9.12
C CYS A 135 -7.07 11.38 9.53
N SER A 136 -7.31 11.57 10.82
CA SER A 136 -7.77 12.85 11.38
C SER A 136 -6.64 13.83 11.66
N GLU A 137 -5.43 13.34 11.87
CA GLU A 137 -4.26 14.12 12.29
C GLU A 137 -3.26 14.32 11.14
N ASP A 138 -2.54 15.45 11.14
CA ASP A 138 -1.41 15.66 10.25
C ASP A 138 -0.17 14.92 10.77
N GLY A 139 -0.20 13.63 10.57
CA GLY A 139 0.89 12.74 10.97
C GLY A 139 0.36 11.36 11.30
N VAL A 140 0.97 10.36 10.70
CA VAL A 140 0.63 8.95 10.91
C VAL A 140 1.89 8.10 10.81
N ASP A 141 2.00 7.13 11.69
CA ASP A 141 3.00 6.09 11.58
C ASP A 141 2.42 4.92 10.79
N LEU A 142 3.12 4.48 9.77
CA LEU A 142 2.69 3.41 8.89
C LEU A 142 3.68 2.26 8.92
N GLU A 143 3.18 1.08 9.24
CA GLU A 143 3.88 -0.18 9.02
C GLU A 143 3.29 -0.87 7.81
N ILE A 144 4.12 -1.20 6.82
CA ILE A 144 3.68 -1.61 5.49
C ILE A 144 4.28 -2.96 5.16
N LEU A 145 3.44 -3.89 4.71
CA LEU A 145 3.85 -5.14 4.06
C LEU A 145 3.69 -4.99 2.55
N VAL A 146 4.72 -5.41 1.82
CA VAL A 146 4.65 -5.70 0.38
C VAL A 146 5.08 -7.15 0.18
N GLN A 147 4.15 -7.97 -0.31
CA GLN A 147 4.36 -9.39 -0.56
C GLN A 147 4.19 -9.68 -2.05
N TYR A 148 5.02 -10.53 -2.59
CA TYR A 148 4.93 -10.92 -4.00
C TYR A 148 5.53 -12.32 -4.23
N LYS A 149 5.21 -12.88 -5.38
CA LYS A 149 5.66 -14.20 -5.82
C LYS A 149 6.54 -14.08 -7.06
N ASN A 150 7.43 -15.05 -7.23
CA ASN A 150 8.16 -15.23 -8.49
C ASN A 150 7.24 -15.75 -9.60
N ALA A 151 7.72 -15.77 -10.86
CA ALA A 151 6.94 -16.17 -12.03
C ALA A 151 6.35 -17.58 -11.93
N LYS A 152 7.04 -18.50 -11.28
CA LYS A 152 6.58 -19.89 -11.09
C LYS A 152 5.64 -20.06 -9.90
N ARG A 153 5.41 -19.02 -9.11
CA ARG A 153 4.67 -19.02 -7.82
C ARG A 153 5.20 -20.04 -6.82
N THR A 154 6.49 -20.35 -6.90
CA THR A 154 7.18 -21.31 -6.00
C THR A 154 7.85 -20.62 -4.82
N LYS A 155 8.09 -19.31 -4.92
CA LYS A 155 8.72 -18.50 -3.88
C LYS A 155 7.89 -17.25 -3.61
N GLU A 156 7.61 -17.01 -2.35
CA GLU A 156 6.97 -15.80 -1.84
C GLU A 156 8.00 -14.96 -1.07
N THR A 157 8.00 -13.67 -1.33
CA THR A 157 8.88 -12.70 -0.68
C THR A 157 8.04 -11.67 0.05
N ARG A 158 8.40 -11.37 1.29
CA ARG A 158 7.80 -10.33 2.12
C ARG A 158 8.83 -9.28 2.46
N GLU A 159 8.48 -8.02 2.22
CA GLU A 159 9.28 -6.87 2.64
C GLU A 159 8.41 -5.97 3.50
N PHE A 160 8.97 -5.51 4.62
CA PHE A 160 8.28 -4.69 5.60
C PHE A 160 8.96 -3.34 5.72
N PHE A 161 8.14 -2.28 5.73
CA PHE A 161 8.61 -0.89 5.80
C PHE A 161 7.92 -0.17 6.94
N SER A 162 8.61 0.80 7.54
CA SER A 162 8.03 1.64 8.58
C SER A 162 8.40 3.09 8.34
N TYR A 163 7.38 3.96 8.29
CA TYR A 163 7.54 5.38 8.05
C TYR A 163 6.67 6.22 8.97
N HIS A 164 7.18 7.39 9.31
CA HIS A 164 6.35 8.49 9.77
C HIS A 164 6.02 9.40 8.59
N LEU A 165 4.74 9.63 8.35
CA LEU A 165 4.22 10.42 7.23
C LEU A 165 3.41 11.60 7.76
N ASN A 166 3.65 12.78 7.16
CA ASN A 166 2.81 13.97 7.33
C ASN A 166 2.72 14.75 6.01
N THR A 167 2.06 15.90 6.01
CA THR A 167 1.90 16.71 4.80
C THR A 167 3.20 17.30 4.25
N GLU A 168 4.27 17.34 5.04
CA GLU A 168 5.60 17.80 4.61
C GLU A 168 6.42 16.69 3.94
N GLY A 169 6.08 15.42 4.17
CA GLY A 169 6.77 14.27 3.60
C GLY A 169 6.80 13.07 4.54
N TYR A 170 7.70 12.15 4.26
CA TYR A 170 7.86 10.93 5.05
C TYR A 170 9.32 10.62 5.32
N LYS A 171 9.55 9.90 6.43
CA LYS A 171 10.87 9.43 6.81
C LYS A 171 10.77 8.05 7.45
N TYR A 172 11.85 7.29 7.33
CA TYR A 172 11.98 6.01 8.02
C TYR A 172 11.77 6.18 9.52
N LYS A 173 10.97 5.28 10.10
CA LYS A 173 10.77 5.20 11.53
C LYS A 173 11.28 3.87 12.06
N LYS A 174 12.32 3.90 12.89
CA LYS A 174 12.79 2.71 13.60
C LYS A 174 11.69 2.27 14.57
N VAL A 175 11.33 0.99 14.50
CA VAL A 175 10.33 0.38 15.37
C VAL A 175 11.02 -0.50 16.39
N GLU A 176 10.69 -0.26 17.65
CA GLU A 176 11.09 -1.11 18.77
C GLU A 176 9.79 -1.62 19.41
N LYS A 177 9.52 -2.92 19.24
CA LYS A 177 8.38 -3.60 19.88
C LYS A 177 8.93 -4.43 21.04
N GLU A 178 8.35 -4.20 22.23
CA GLU A 178 8.61 -5.01 23.43
C GLU A 178 8.01 -6.42 23.30
#